data_3dbc6d2382677feb72979bf2b5a55798
#
_entry.id   3dbc6d2382677feb72979bf2b5a55798
#
_cell.length_a   1.000
_cell.length_b   1.000
_cell.length_c   1.000
_cell.angle_alpha   90.00
_cell.angle_beta   90.00
_cell.angle_gamma   90.00
#
_symmetry.space_group_name_H-M   'P 1'
#
loop_
_entity.id
_entity.type
_entity.pdbx_description
1 polymer ?
#
loop_
_entity_poly.entity_id
_entity_poly.type
_entity_poly.pdbx_seq_one_letter_code
_entity_poly.pdbx_strand_id
1 'polypeptide(L)'
;MDVYDWPGRFVEHGHGEFYARIRQERWQVEHRQTQGTATALGIAPGHTFVLRNAPFFGDNGEYLTTVAHYRFEENRYASGPDSNTLHEIRFEVIPADVPYRPAQKTPWPRTYGPQTAKVVGPQGESIWTDKYGRVKVKFHWDRLGKGDDTSSSWVRVSSAWAGQGFGGVQIPRVGDEVVVDFINGDPDRPLITGRVYNEASMPPWALPDDATRMGFMTRSKDGHRDNASYLFFEDKMGDELLDMHAEKNMNISVENDKTVTIDGSRTTTIGREQKDEVTGDASFHYGKTRTTTVKDFEKKTFENGEHITVQKGRTTNINSGRDRVNIMEGRTTTISKGGDVLHIESGGLKHTIDSGDLNVTISSGKWTQTITGGETLITSPQKITIHSDSEINLDTPYWVTNAHGHQESYVGISLGVTFFGLDIKMASVSFTPTSFGMTGIKMENNPVTIHVDNGIKTRVAGCEFDSLAMSLHAAAVFMFI
;
A
#
# COMPACT_ATOMS: atom_id res chain seq x y z
N MET A 1 -5.30 -28.66 -63.16
CA MET A 1 -4.68 -29.43 -62.06
C MET A 1 -4.06 -28.45 -61.12
N ASP A 2 -4.55 -28.33 -59.90
CA ASP A 2 -3.93 -27.43 -58.91
C ASP A 2 -2.76 -28.16 -58.23
N VAL A 3 -1.66 -27.50 -58.12
CA VAL A 3 -0.50 -28.02 -57.38
C VAL A 3 -0.30 -27.16 -56.16
N TYR A 4 -0.43 -27.81 -54.98
CA TYR A 4 -0.23 -27.19 -53.68
C TYR A 4 1.16 -27.59 -53.16
N ASP A 5 1.96 -26.58 -52.78
CA ASP A 5 3.25 -26.78 -52.14
C ASP A 5 3.38 -25.88 -50.90
N TRP A 6 3.52 -26.49 -49.73
CA TRP A 6 3.68 -25.80 -48.47
C TRP A 6 4.96 -26.29 -47.75
N PRO A 7 5.73 -25.40 -47.14
CA PRO A 7 5.66 -23.94 -47.18
C PRO A 7 6.19 -23.38 -48.50
N GLY A 8 5.52 -22.37 -49.02
CA GLY A 8 5.88 -21.71 -50.27
C GLY A 8 7.23 -20.95 -50.26
N ARG A 9 7.85 -20.80 -49.05
CA ARG A 9 9.16 -20.19 -48.79
C ARG A 9 9.33 -18.77 -49.33
N PHE A 10 8.26 -18.01 -49.31
CA PHE A 10 8.26 -16.58 -49.62
C PHE A 10 7.54 -15.78 -48.54
N VAL A 11 7.89 -14.53 -48.40
CA VAL A 11 7.28 -13.57 -47.46
C VAL A 11 6.52 -12.49 -48.23
N GLU A 12 7.03 -12.07 -49.36
CA GLU A 12 6.42 -11.06 -50.20
C GLU A 12 5.61 -11.69 -51.33
N HIS A 13 4.42 -11.15 -51.62
CA HIS A 13 3.51 -11.66 -52.65
C HIS A 13 4.15 -11.78 -54.03
N GLY A 14 4.93 -10.76 -54.44
CA GLY A 14 5.64 -10.77 -55.74
C GLY A 14 6.65 -11.90 -55.88
N HIS A 15 7.30 -12.31 -54.79
CA HIS A 15 8.17 -13.50 -54.77
C HIS A 15 7.37 -14.79 -54.91
N GLY A 16 6.15 -14.85 -54.36
CA GLY A 16 5.25 -15.99 -54.51
C GLY A 16 4.82 -16.18 -55.98
N GLU A 17 4.43 -15.11 -56.66
CA GLU A 17 4.06 -15.13 -58.07
C GLU A 17 5.25 -15.53 -58.95
N PHE A 18 6.44 -14.97 -58.67
CA PHE A 18 7.66 -15.37 -59.38
C PHE A 18 7.95 -16.87 -59.25
N TYR A 19 7.91 -17.42 -58.01
CA TYR A 19 8.18 -18.85 -57.81
C TYR A 19 7.10 -19.73 -58.44
N ALA A 20 5.84 -19.34 -58.40
CA ALA A 20 4.76 -20.07 -59.08
C ALA A 20 5.01 -20.16 -60.58
N ARG A 21 5.41 -19.05 -61.24
CA ARG A 21 5.78 -18.99 -62.65
C ARG A 21 6.96 -19.92 -62.96
N ILE A 22 8.04 -19.85 -62.17
CA ILE A 22 9.24 -20.69 -62.39
C ILE A 22 8.90 -22.18 -62.24
N ARG A 23 8.04 -22.56 -61.32
CA ARG A 23 7.59 -23.95 -61.15
C ARG A 23 6.71 -24.40 -62.33
N GLN A 24 5.85 -23.54 -62.82
CA GLN A 24 5.05 -23.83 -64.01
C GLN A 24 5.93 -24.02 -65.24
N GLU A 25 6.90 -23.14 -65.46
CA GLU A 25 7.89 -23.26 -66.54
C GLU A 25 8.71 -24.58 -66.42
N ARG A 26 9.06 -24.99 -65.21
CA ARG A 26 9.74 -26.27 -64.98
C ARG A 26 8.89 -27.47 -65.38
N TRP A 27 7.58 -27.47 -65.06
CA TRP A 27 6.69 -28.55 -65.51
C TRP A 27 6.50 -28.57 -67.01
N GLN A 28 6.53 -27.41 -67.67
CA GLN A 28 6.53 -27.34 -69.15
C GLN A 28 7.77 -28.00 -69.72
N VAL A 29 8.95 -27.80 -69.12
CA VAL A 29 10.19 -28.48 -69.46
C VAL A 29 10.01 -30.00 -69.38
N GLU A 30 9.55 -30.52 -68.23
CA GLU A 30 9.33 -31.95 -68.00
C GLU A 30 8.31 -32.54 -68.99
N HIS A 31 7.25 -31.83 -69.30
CA HIS A 31 6.20 -32.29 -70.22
C HIS A 31 6.67 -32.30 -71.68
N ARG A 32 7.54 -31.40 -72.09
CA ARG A 32 8.04 -31.26 -73.48
C ARG A 32 9.43 -31.90 -73.67
N GLN A 33 9.91 -32.65 -72.72
CA GLN A 33 11.19 -33.32 -72.80
C GLN A 33 11.13 -34.53 -73.77
N THR A 34 12.08 -34.61 -74.63
CA THR A 34 12.20 -35.69 -75.58
C THR A 34 13.57 -36.36 -75.43
N GLN A 35 13.64 -37.67 -75.56
CA GLN A 35 14.86 -38.44 -75.50
C GLN A 35 15.23 -38.96 -76.88
N GLY A 36 16.48 -38.98 -77.13
CA GLY A 36 17.02 -39.48 -78.42
C GLY A 36 18.39 -40.20 -78.26
N THR A 37 18.71 -40.96 -79.27
CA THR A 37 19.99 -41.55 -79.37
C THR A 37 20.63 -41.19 -80.77
N ALA A 38 21.87 -40.83 -80.75
CA ALA A 38 22.59 -40.43 -81.96
C ALA A 38 24.06 -40.88 -81.93
N THR A 39 24.66 -40.85 -83.11
CA THR A 39 26.10 -41.04 -83.29
C THR A 39 26.83 -39.72 -83.57
N ALA A 40 26.09 -38.58 -83.54
CA ALA A 40 26.60 -37.27 -83.87
C ALA A 40 27.40 -36.67 -82.72
N LEU A 41 28.70 -36.54 -82.84
CA LEU A 41 29.63 -36.11 -81.79
C LEU A 41 29.40 -34.65 -81.28
N GLY A 42 28.67 -33.85 -82.07
CA GLY A 42 28.41 -32.44 -81.74
C GLY A 42 27.24 -32.21 -80.76
N ILE A 43 26.52 -33.21 -80.29
CA ILE A 43 25.40 -33.06 -79.31
C ILE A 43 26.01 -32.89 -77.94
N ALA A 44 25.83 -31.67 -77.37
CA ALA A 44 26.35 -31.32 -76.05
C ALA A 44 25.33 -30.55 -75.20
N PRO A 45 25.25 -30.73 -73.92
CA PRO A 45 24.37 -30.01 -73.07
C PRO A 45 24.58 -28.47 -73.11
N GLY A 46 23.52 -27.70 -73.16
CA GLY A 46 23.55 -26.23 -73.30
C GLY A 46 23.67 -25.71 -74.74
N HIS A 47 23.74 -26.60 -75.75
CA HIS A 47 23.79 -26.26 -77.18
C HIS A 47 22.49 -26.65 -77.87
N THR A 48 22.12 -25.92 -78.90
CA THR A 48 20.95 -26.23 -79.73
C THR A 48 21.40 -27.02 -81.02
N PHE A 49 20.49 -27.83 -81.54
CA PHE A 49 20.61 -28.42 -82.85
C PHE A 49 19.27 -28.40 -83.58
N VAL A 50 19.26 -28.48 -84.89
CA VAL A 50 18.05 -28.52 -85.69
C VAL A 50 17.81 -29.95 -86.15
N LEU A 51 16.72 -30.57 -85.76
CA LEU A 51 16.25 -31.86 -86.25
C LEU A 51 15.45 -31.63 -87.52
N ARG A 52 15.83 -32.39 -88.56
CA ARG A 52 15.20 -32.34 -89.90
C ARG A 52 14.89 -33.75 -90.40
N ASN A 53 13.87 -33.86 -91.18
CA ASN A 53 13.44 -35.14 -91.81
C ASN A 53 13.06 -36.21 -90.71
N ALA A 54 12.48 -35.78 -89.62
CA ALA A 54 11.94 -36.71 -88.60
C ALA A 54 10.80 -37.55 -89.25
N PRO A 55 10.64 -38.82 -88.87
CA PRO A 55 9.53 -39.67 -89.30
C PRO A 55 8.16 -39.03 -89.10
N PHE A 56 7.95 -38.31 -88.04
CA PHE A 56 6.81 -37.47 -87.77
C PHE A 56 7.17 -36.04 -88.02
N PHE A 57 6.53 -35.38 -88.99
CA PHE A 57 6.88 -34.00 -89.41
C PHE A 57 6.83 -32.98 -88.23
N GLY A 58 5.97 -33.17 -87.28
CA GLY A 58 5.82 -32.32 -86.10
C GLY A 58 7.06 -32.33 -85.15
N ASP A 59 7.93 -33.28 -85.30
CA ASP A 59 9.17 -33.38 -84.51
C ASP A 59 10.34 -32.62 -85.13
N ASN A 60 10.16 -32.06 -86.37
CA ASN A 60 11.17 -31.19 -86.92
C ASN A 60 11.19 -29.83 -86.22
N GLY A 61 12.37 -29.38 -85.80
CA GLY A 61 12.52 -28.15 -85.06
C GLY A 61 13.90 -27.96 -84.50
N GLU A 62 14.07 -26.83 -83.83
CA GLU A 62 15.27 -26.56 -83.06
C GLU A 62 15.07 -27.05 -81.60
N TYR A 63 16.05 -27.80 -81.08
CA TYR A 63 16.03 -28.39 -79.76
C TYR A 63 17.27 -27.96 -78.95
N LEU A 64 17.05 -27.63 -77.66
CA LEU A 64 18.12 -27.42 -76.69
C LEU A 64 18.45 -28.78 -76.05
N THR A 65 19.70 -29.17 -76.07
CA THR A 65 20.19 -30.36 -75.32
C THR A 65 20.31 -30.04 -73.85
N THR A 66 19.59 -30.76 -73.05
CA THR A 66 19.58 -30.61 -71.53
C THR A 66 20.53 -31.58 -70.86
N VAL A 67 20.59 -32.82 -71.35
CA VAL A 67 21.45 -33.90 -70.88
C VAL A 67 22.05 -34.67 -72.03
N ALA A 68 23.30 -35.12 -71.91
CA ALA A 68 23.93 -36.02 -72.84
C ALA A 68 24.81 -37.04 -72.14
N HIS A 69 24.62 -38.29 -72.48
CA HIS A 69 25.39 -39.45 -72.00
C HIS A 69 26.16 -40.00 -73.16
N TYR A 70 27.48 -40.00 -73.08
CA TYR A 70 28.40 -40.44 -74.15
C TYR A 70 28.89 -41.85 -73.79
N ARG A 71 28.82 -42.77 -74.81
CA ARG A 71 29.43 -44.10 -74.73
C ARG A 71 30.30 -44.28 -75.93
N PHE A 72 31.60 -44.35 -75.66
CA PHE A 72 32.60 -44.59 -76.65
C PHE A 72 33.32 -45.87 -76.36
N GLU A 73 33.31 -46.82 -77.28
CA GLU A 73 34.06 -48.09 -77.20
C GLU A 73 34.95 -48.17 -78.44
N GLU A 74 36.25 -48.34 -78.25
CA GLU A 74 37.23 -48.44 -79.32
C GLU A 74 37.99 -49.75 -79.07
N ASN A 75 37.82 -50.68 -80.00
CA ASN A 75 38.52 -52.00 -80.02
C ASN A 75 39.78 -51.97 -80.83
N ARG A 76 40.80 -51.30 -80.34
CA ARG A 76 42.09 -51.17 -81.05
C ARG A 76 42.98 -52.39 -81.02
N TYR A 77 42.68 -53.39 -80.17
CA TYR A 77 43.53 -54.56 -79.93
C TYR A 77 42.91 -55.91 -80.38
N ALA A 78 41.77 -55.84 -80.99
CA ALA A 78 41.17 -57.06 -81.55
C ALA A 78 41.73 -57.35 -82.93
N SER A 79 42.53 -58.41 -83.07
CA SER A 79 42.99 -58.98 -84.32
C SER A 79 41.86 -59.79 -84.98
N GLY A 80 40.89 -59.10 -85.55
CA GLY A 80 39.75 -59.78 -86.19
C GLY A 80 38.94 -58.75 -87.06
N PRO A 81 38.14 -59.24 -88.00
CA PRO A 81 37.40 -58.37 -88.93
C PRO A 81 36.31 -57.51 -88.33
N ASP A 82 36.01 -57.68 -87.01
CA ASP A 82 34.88 -57.01 -86.32
C ASP A 82 35.40 -56.14 -85.20
N SER A 83 36.11 -55.08 -85.53
CA SER A 83 36.39 -53.99 -84.59
C SER A 83 35.24 -52.98 -84.66
N ASN A 84 34.19 -53.29 -83.97
CA ASN A 84 33.09 -52.34 -83.87
C ASN A 84 33.45 -51.21 -82.88
N THR A 85 33.73 -50.06 -83.44
CA THR A 85 33.84 -48.83 -82.71
C THR A 85 32.39 -48.36 -82.42
N LEU A 86 32.05 -48.28 -81.18
CA LEU A 86 30.71 -47.76 -80.76
C LEU A 86 30.81 -46.30 -80.36
N HIS A 87 30.07 -45.49 -81.09
CA HIS A 87 29.81 -44.08 -80.68
C HIS A 87 28.34 -43.93 -80.52
N GLU A 88 27.90 -43.90 -79.26
CA GLU A 88 26.51 -43.71 -78.91
C GLU A 88 26.39 -42.50 -77.95
N ILE A 89 25.52 -41.59 -78.30
CA ILE A 89 25.15 -40.45 -77.42
C ILE A 89 23.67 -40.56 -77.16
N ARG A 90 23.32 -40.80 -75.88
CA ARG A 90 21.96 -40.71 -75.46
C ARG A 90 21.74 -39.31 -74.89
N PHE A 91 20.72 -38.60 -75.35
CA PHE A 91 20.50 -37.23 -75.00
C PHE A 91 19.01 -36.97 -74.63
N GLU A 92 18.84 -35.94 -73.87
CA GLU A 92 17.52 -35.36 -73.50
C GLU A 92 17.49 -33.95 -74.05
N VAL A 93 16.37 -33.58 -74.68
CA VAL A 93 16.18 -32.28 -75.32
C VAL A 93 14.81 -31.71 -74.99
N ILE A 94 14.72 -30.39 -75.08
CA ILE A 94 13.46 -29.66 -75.09
C ILE A 94 13.41 -28.82 -76.36
N PRO A 95 12.25 -28.43 -76.87
CA PRO A 95 12.13 -27.42 -77.94
C PRO A 95 12.84 -26.11 -77.52
N ALA A 96 13.58 -25.49 -78.47
CA ALA A 96 14.34 -24.29 -78.10
C ALA A 96 13.49 -23.07 -77.69
N ASP A 97 12.20 -23.07 -78.04
CA ASP A 97 11.21 -22.07 -77.58
C ASP A 97 10.77 -22.23 -76.12
N VAL A 98 11.13 -23.33 -75.51
CA VAL A 98 10.76 -23.59 -74.09
C VAL A 98 11.83 -23.05 -73.15
N PRO A 99 11.53 -22.12 -72.26
CA PRO A 99 12.48 -21.65 -71.25
C PRO A 99 12.99 -22.80 -70.38
N TYR A 100 14.27 -23.09 -70.40
CA TYR A 100 14.86 -24.16 -69.62
C TYR A 100 14.84 -23.79 -68.14
N ARG A 101 14.26 -24.70 -67.32
CA ARG A 101 14.26 -24.65 -65.84
C ARG A 101 14.77 -25.98 -65.32
N PRO A 102 15.91 -26.00 -64.60
CA PRO A 102 16.45 -27.26 -64.08
C PRO A 102 15.54 -27.84 -63.00
N ALA A 103 15.53 -29.18 -62.90
CA ALA A 103 14.83 -29.83 -61.83
C ALA A 103 15.49 -29.51 -60.47
N GLN A 104 14.67 -29.22 -59.48
CA GLN A 104 15.15 -29.00 -58.11
C GLN A 104 15.55 -30.35 -57.47
N LYS A 105 16.80 -30.70 -57.55
CA LYS A 105 17.34 -31.99 -57.07
C LYS A 105 18.00 -31.87 -55.70
N THR A 106 18.55 -30.71 -55.35
CA THR A 106 19.20 -30.45 -54.07
C THR A 106 18.15 -30.23 -52.99
N PRO A 107 18.09 -31.08 -51.96
CA PRO A 107 17.20 -30.84 -50.84
C PRO A 107 17.60 -29.56 -50.08
N TRP A 108 16.61 -28.83 -49.56
CA TRP A 108 16.88 -27.74 -48.66
C TRP A 108 17.60 -28.27 -47.41
N PRO A 109 18.55 -27.47 -46.86
CA PRO A 109 19.12 -27.77 -45.58
C PRO A 109 18.03 -27.85 -44.50
N ARG A 110 18.10 -28.84 -43.66
CA ARG A 110 17.15 -29.02 -42.52
C ARG A 110 17.91 -29.28 -41.25
N THR A 111 17.42 -28.72 -40.19
CA THR A 111 17.78 -29.06 -38.83
C THR A 111 16.87 -30.19 -38.36
N TYR A 112 17.42 -31.20 -37.69
CA TYR A 112 16.69 -32.42 -37.29
C TYR A 112 16.24 -32.40 -35.82
N GLY A 113 16.36 -31.26 -35.13
CA GLY A 113 15.93 -31.07 -33.77
C GLY A 113 16.33 -29.73 -33.19
N PRO A 114 15.94 -29.46 -31.94
CA PRO A 114 16.34 -28.25 -31.26
C PRO A 114 17.86 -28.21 -31.01
N GLN A 115 18.38 -27.01 -30.90
CA GLN A 115 19.78 -26.74 -30.56
C GLN A 115 19.81 -25.75 -29.39
N THR A 116 20.91 -25.65 -28.68
CA THR A 116 21.10 -24.58 -27.71
C THR A 116 21.98 -23.48 -28.29
N ALA A 117 21.76 -22.29 -27.81
CA ALA A 117 22.52 -21.10 -28.18
C ALA A 117 22.63 -20.14 -26.99
N LYS A 118 23.67 -19.34 -27.00
CA LYS A 118 23.87 -18.30 -25.98
C LYS A 118 23.29 -16.97 -26.48
N VAL A 119 22.49 -16.29 -25.62
CA VAL A 119 21.99 -14.94 -25.91
C VAL A 119 23.15 -13.95 -25.90
N VAL A 120 23.18 -13.08 -26.88
CA VAL A 120 24.24 -12.09 -27.10
C VAL A 120 23.66 -10.67 -27.29
N GLY A 121 24.50 -9.67 -27.09
CA GLY A 121 24.17 -8.26 -27.26
C GLY A 121 25.41 -7.39 -27.33
N PRO A 122 25.26 -6.08 -27.42
CA PRO A 122 26.35 -5.14 -27.34
C PRO A 122 27.14 -5.27 -26.04
N GLN A 123 28.41 -4.89 -26.09
CA GLN A 123 29.25 -4.94 -24.89
C GLN A 123 28.69 -4.07 -23.74
N GLY A 124 28.58 -4.64 -22.56
CA GLY A 124 28.07 -3.96 -21.36
C GLY A 124 26.55 -4.03 -21.17
N GLU A 125 25.79 -4.48 -22.18
CA GLU A 125 24.35 -4.67 -22.03
C GLU A 125 24.03 -6.05 -21.43
N SER A 126 23.25 -6.04 -20.36
CA SER A 126 22.75 -7.28 -19.72
C SER A 126 21.41 -7.75 -20.28
N ILE A 127 20.65 -6.84 -20.93
CA ILE A 127 19.37 -7.12 -21.60
C ILE A 127 19.38 -6.40 -22.93
N TRP A 128 19.28 -7.16 -24.04
CA TRP A 128 19.22 -6.60 -25.38
C TRP A 128 18.07 -7.21 -26.17
N THR A 129 17.08 -6.39 -26.53
CA THR A 129 15.85 -6.82 -27.20
C THR A 129 15.31 -5.73 -28.10
N ASP A 130 14.49 -6.10 -29.08
CA ASP A 130 13.74 -5.17 -29.92
C ASP A 130 12.29 -4.96 -29.42
N LYS A 131 11.51 -4.19 -30.15
CA LYS A 131 10.10 -3.89 -29.85
C LYS A 131 9.16 -5.11 -29.83
N TYR A 132 9.60 -6.24 -30.37
CA TYR A 132 8.86 -7.51 -30.41
C TYR A 132 9.33 -8.50 -29.33
N GLY A 133 10.25 -8.10 -28.46
CA GLY A 133 10.81 -9.01 -27.46
C GLY A 133 11.74 -10.06 -28.02
N ARG A 134 12.28 -9.86 -29.25
CA ARG A 134 13.24 -10.75 -29.87
C ARG A 134 14.64 -10.52 -29.30
N VAL A 135 15.46 -11.55 -29.34
CA VAL A 135 16.86 -11.48 -28.91
C VAL A 135 17.80 -11.98 -30.01
N LYS A 136 19.07 -11.72 -29.85
CA LYS A 136 20.11 -12.25 -30.73
C LYS A 136 20.89 -13.33 -30.01
N VAL A 137 21.34 -14.32 -30.76
CA VAL A 137 21.99 -15.50 -30.21
C VAL A 137 23.27 -15.84 -30.96
N LYS A 138 24.19 -16.52 -30.30
CA LYS A 138 25.31 -17.20 -30.89
C LYS A 138 25.16 -18.69 -30.70
N PHE A 139 25.08 -19.47 -31.78
CA PHE A 139 25.06 -20.92 -31.73
C PHE A 139 26.45 -21.47 -31.38
N HIS A 140 26.51 -22.65 -30.75
CA HIS A 140 27.76 -23.26 -30.34
C HIS A 140 28.66 -23.63 -31.50
N TRP A 141 28.08 -23.96 -32.66
CA TRP A 141 28.82 -24.26 -33.91
C TRP A 141 29.31 -23.03 -34.66
N ASP A 142 28.82 -21.85 -34.33
CA ASP A 142 29.23 -20.60 -35.01
C ASP A 142 30.63 -20.20 -34.56
N ARG A 143 31.61 -20.53 -35.43
CA ARG A 143 33.03 -20.23 -35.23
C ARG A 143 33.42 -18.80 -35.65
N LEU A 144 32.58 -18.14 -36.45
CA LEU A 144 32.88 -16.84 -37.05
C LEU A 144 32.22 -15.68 -36.27
N GLY A 145 31.10 -15.94 -35.60
CA GLY A 145 30.39 -14.95 -34.81
C GLY A 145 31.22 -14.44 -33.65
N LYS A 146 31.23 -13.11 -33.47
CA LYS A 146 32.02 -12.43 -32.44
C LYS A 146 31.45 -12.62 -31.02
N GLY A 147 30.21 -13.08 -30.86
CA GLY A 147 29.52 -13.17 -29.60
C GLY A 147 28.93 -11.83 -29.13
N ASP A 148 28.70 -10.93 -30.06
CA ASP A 148 28.05 -9.64 -29.89
C ASP A 148 26.70 -9.59 -30.65
N ASP A 149 26.11 -8.43 -30.75
CA ASP A 149 24.82 -8.19 -31.42
C ASP A 149 24.87 -8.38 -32.95
N THR A 150 26.04 -8.70 -33.54
CA THR A 150 26.21 -9.04 -34.97
C THR A 150 26.14 -10.53 -35.24
N SER A 151 26.10 -11.39 -34.20
CA SER A 151 26.20 -12.85 -34.34
C SER A 151 24.97 -13.51 -34.98
N SER A 152 23.81 -12.93 -34.89
CA SER A 152 22.59 -13.45 -35.55
C SER A 152 21.62 -12.34 -35.96
N SER A 153 20.63 -12.70 -36.77
CA SER A 153 19.39 -11.92 -36.90
C SER A 153 18.60 -11.94 -35.58
N TRP A 154 17.53 -11.15 -35.48
CA TRP A 154 16.59 -11.17 -34.38
C TRP A 154 15.78 -12.47 -34.35
N VAL A 155 15.88 -13.22 -33.25
CA VAL A 155 15.16 -14.48 -33.02
C VAL A 155 13.98 -14.22 -32.07
N ARG A 156 12.80 -14.72 -32.48
CA ARG A 156 11.58 -14.62 -31.66
C ARG A 156 11.70 -15.53 -30.42
N VAL A 157 11.13 -15.08 -29.31
CA VAL A 157 11.07 -15.84 -28.07
C VAL A 157 9.63 -16.29 -27.83
N SER A 158 9.42 -17.58 -27.63
CA SER A 158 8.13 -18.13 -27.20
C SER A 158 7.80 -17.68 -25.80
N SER A 159 6.55 -17.32 -25.57
CA SER A 159 6.00 -17.01 -24.25
C SER A 159 4.92 -18.01 -23.90
N ALA A 160 4.76 -18.30 -22.61
CA ALA A 160 3.67 -19.16 -22.13
C ALA A 160 2.27 -18.55 -22.43
N TRP A 161 2.20 -17.23 -22.58
CA TRP A 161 0.98 -16.52 -22.91
C TRP A 161 1.30 -15.26 -23.71
N ALA A 162 0.80 -15.19 -24.95
CA ALA A 162 1.02 -14.07 -25.84
C ALA A 162 -0.28 -13.66 -26.52
N GLY A 163 -0.77 -12.44 -26.24
CA GLY A 163 -1.97 -11.87 -26.81
C GLY A 163 -1.77 -10.42 -27.25
N GLN A 164 -2.80 -9.81 -27.78
CA GLN A 164 -2.78 -8.43 -28.23
C GLN A 164 -2.81 -7.46 -27.04
N GLY A 165 -1.65 -6.99 -26.59
CA GLY A 165 -1.52 -6.06 -25.47
C GLY A 165 -1.62 -6.72 -24.09
N PHE A 166 -1.65 -8.05 -24.01
CA PHE A 166 -1.65 -8.79 -22.73
C PHE A 166 -0.84 -10.08 -22.85
N GLY A 167 -0.43 -10.64 -21.70
CA GLY A 167 0.32 -11.88 -21.61
C GLY A 167 1.56 -11.79 -20.73
N GLY A 168 2.42 -12.80 -20.81
CA GLY A 168 3.67 -12.90 -20.05
C GLY A 168 4.88 -12.49 -20.90
N VAL A 169 5.73 -11.62 -20.40
CA VAL A 169 6.96 -11.20 -21.05
C VAL A 169 8.15 -11.47 -20.15
N GLN A 170 9.07 -12.31 -20.63
CA GLN A 170 10.31 -12.66 -19.93
C GLN A 170 11.44 -12.69 -20.96
N ILE A 171 12.15 -11.58 -21.09
CA ILE A 171 13.24 -11.46 -22.06
C ILE A 171 14.46 -12.26 -21.58
N PRO A 172 15.00 -13.22 -22.36
CA PRO A 172 16.27 -13.85 -22.08
C PRO A 172 17.40 -12.81 -22.03
N ARG A 173 18.26 -12.93 -21.04
CA ARG A 173 19.35 -11.96 -20.83
C ARG A 173 20.60 -12.39 -21.60
N VAL A 174 21.45 -11.41 -21.87
CA VAL A 174 22.78 -11.67 -22.45
C VAL A 174 23.53 -12.63 -21.52
N GLY A 175 23.98 -13.73 -22.08
CA GLY A 175 24.65 -14.80 -21.35
C GLY A 175 23.76 -16.01 -21.06
N ASP A 176 22.44 -15.89 -21.08
CA ASP A 176 21.52 -17.02 -20.87
C ASP A 176 21.64 -18.03 -21.99
N GLU A 177 21.51 -19.32 -21.66
CA GLU A 177 21.40 -20.39 -22.62
C GLU A 177 19.95 -20.65 -22.97
N VAL A 178 19.64 -20.63 -24.26
CA VAL A 178 18.28 -20.81 -24.79
C VAL A 178 18.20 -22.02 -25.69
N VAL A 179 17.04 -22.66 -25.68
CA VAL A 179 16.70 -23.73 -26.61
C VAL A 179 16.09 -23.13 -27.85
N VAL A 180 16.69 -23.37 -29.00
CA VAL A 180 16.26 -22.89 -30.30
C VAL A 180 15.74 -24.04 -31.13
N ASP A 181 14.51 -23.96 -31.53
CA ASP A 181 13.90 -24.84 -32.52
C ASP A 181 13.76 -24.11 -33.86
N PHE A 182 13.48 -24.85 -34.94
CA PHE A 182 13.41 -24.31 -36.26
C PHE A 182 12.08 -24.67 -36.92
N ILE A 183 11.35 -23.66 -37.36
CA ILE A 183 10.02 -23.87 -37.97
C ILE A 183 10.17 -24.72 -39.23
N ASN A 184 9.55 -25.92 -39.22
CA ASN A 184 9.64 -26.94 -40.27
C ASN A 184 11.09 -27.42 -40.56
N GLY A 185 11.97 -27.30 -39.56
CA GLY A 185 13.38 -27.64 -39.73
C GLY A 185 14.16 -26.66 -40.61
N ASP A 186 13.64 -25.49 -40.88
CA ASP A 186 14.26 -24.47 -41.69
C ASP A 186 15.30 -23.68 -40.89
N PRO A 187 16.60 -23.78 -41.16
CA PRO A 187 17.63 -23.07 -40.40
C PRO A 187 17.50 -21.54 -40.44
N ASP A 188 16.79 -20.97 -41.43
CA ASP A 188 16.54 -19.53 -41.55
C ASP A 188 15.32 -19.08 -40.71
N ARG A 189 14.64 -19.99 -40.03
CA ARG A 189 13.43 -19.70 -39.25
C ARG A 189 13.55 -20.16 -37.81
N PRO A 190 14.56 -19.69 -37.06
CA PRO A 190 14.75 -20.04 -35.64
C PRO A 190 13.66 -19.44 -34.76
N LEU A 191 13.31 -20.18 -33.70
CA LEU A 191 12.39 -19.78 -32.65
C LEU A 191 12.93 -20.28 -31.31
N ILE A 192 13.11 -19.40 -30.34
CA ILE A 192 13.47 -19.79 -28.98
C ILE A 192 12.23 -20.35 -28.30
N THR A 193 12.29 -21.59 -27.86
CA THR A 193 11.19 -22.34 -27.23
C THR A 193 11.37 -22.55 -25.73
N GLY A 194 12.59 -22.38 -25.20
CA GLY A 194 12.89 -22.58 -23.79
C GLY A 194 14.22 -22.00 -23.37
N ARG A 195 14.56 -22.27 -22.11
CA ARG A 195 15.82 -21.89 -21.47
C ARG A 195 16.32 -23.06 -20.65
N VAL A 196 17.61 -23.16 -20.45
CA VAL A 196 18.24 -24.18 -19.60
C VAL A 196 19.24 -23.54 -18.68
N TYR A 197 19.31 -24.06 -17.45
CA TYR A 197 20.40 -23.74 -16.55
C TYR A 197 21.66 -24.49 -16.93
N ASN A 198 22.81 -23.93 -16.61
CA ASN A 198 24.12 -24.54 -16.78
C ASN A 198 25.07 -24.09 -15.67
N GLU A 199 26.31 -24.58 -15.69
CA GLU A 199 27.32 -24.25 -14.68
C GLU A 199 27.59 -22.72 -14.55
N ALA A 200 27.50 -21.98 -15.64
CA ALA A 200 27.68 -20.52 -15.66
C ALA A 200 26.42 -19.76 -15.23
N SER A 201 25.26 -20.40 -15.28
CA SER A 201 23.94 -19.82 -14.99
C SER A 201 23.10 -20.79 -14.17
N MET A 202 23.41 -20.86 -12.87
CA MET A 202 22.76 -21.74 -11.89
C MET A 202 21.36 -21.27 -11.52
N PRO A 203 20.47 -22.18 -11.07
CA PRO A 203 19.17 -21.84 -10.50
C PRO A 203 19.25 -20.81 -9.36
N PRO A 204 18.15 -20.08 -9.06
CA PRO A 204 18.14 -19.02 -8.06
C PRO A 204 18.31 -19.53 -6.62
N TRP A 205 17.98 -20.79 -6.32
CA TRP A 205 18.14 -21.44 -5.02
C TRP A 205 18.94 -22.73 -5.15
N ALA A 206 19.40 -23.25 -4.02
CA ALA A 206 20.33 -24.39 -3.98
C ALA A 206 19.60 -25.72 -4.26
N LEU A 207 19.81 -26.28 -5.42
CA LEU A 207 19.36 -27.63 -5.72
C LEU A 207 20.48 -28.66 -5.47
N PRO A 208 20.18 -29.83 -4.94
CA PRO A 208 18.85 -30.43 -4.69
C PRO A 208 18.21 -30.06 -3.33
N ASP A 209 18.88 -29.33 -2.46
CA ASP A 209 18.46 -29.10 -1.07
C ASP A 209 17.11 -28.35 -0.99
N ASP A 210 16.89 -27.37 -1.85
CA ASP A 210 15.65 -26.59 -1.96
C ASP A 210 14.71 -27.13 -3.05
N ALA A 211 14.64 -28.44 -3.26
CA ALA A 211 13.85 -29.04 -4.34
C ALA A 211 12.32 -28.85 -4.18
N THR A 212 11.85 -28.59 -2.97
CA THR A 212 10.44 -28.28 -2.68
C THR A 212 10.05 -26.82 -2.96
N ARG A 213 11.05 -25.98 -3.26
CA ARG A 213 10.83 -24.56 -3.57
C ARG A 213 10.58 -24.36 -5.05
N MET A 214 9.49 -23.63 -5.39
CA MET A 214 9.16 -23.25 -6.75
C MET A 214 8.77 -21.76 -6.83
N GLY A 215 9.08 -21.11 -7.96
CA GLY A 215 8.72 -19.70 -8.13
C GLY A 215 9.57 -18.94 -9.13
N PHE A 216 9.54 -17.63 -9.01
CA PHE A 216 10.26 -16.70 -9.87
C PHE A 216 11.13 -15.77 -9.05
N MET A 217 12.36 -15.59 -9.48
CA MET A 217 13.27 -14.59 -8.96
C MET A 217 13.82 -13.75 -10.12
N THR A 218 13.69 -12.45 -10.00
CA THR A 218 14.23 -11.49 -10.98
C THR A 218 15.61 -11.01 -10.53
N ARG A 219 16.23 -10.16 -11.32
CA ARG A 219 17.44 -9.43 -10.96
C ARG A 219 17.35 -8.01 -11.52
N SER A 220 17.66 -7.03 -10.73
CA SER A 220 17.75 -5.65 -11.21
C SER A 220 18.73 -5.55 -12.38
N LYS A 221 18.40 -4.74 -13.40
CA LYS A 221 19.33 -4.47 -14.48
C LYS A 221 20.58 -3.81 -13.87
N ASP A 222 21.74 -4.33 -14.21
CA ASP A 222 23.05 -3.86 -13.75
C ASP A 222 23.23 -3.91 -12.20
N GLY A 223 22.36 -4.62 -11.50
CA GLY A 223 22.41 -4.85 -10.06
C GLY A 223 23.22 -6.08 -9.66
N HIS A 224 23.51 -6.17 -8.37
CA HIS A 224 24.16 -7.33 -7.74
C HIS A 224 23.19 -8.53 -7.69
N ARG A 225 23.74 -9.72 -7.34
CA ARG A 225 22.97 -10.98 -7.21
C ARG A 225 21.78 -10.83 -6.25
N ASP A 226 21.96 -10.07 -5.17
CA ASP A 226 20.96 -9.91 -4.12
C ASP A 226 19.88 -8.85 -4.45
N ASN A 227 20.07 -8.05 -5.51
CA ASN A 227 19.06 -7.09 -5.97
C ASN A 227 18.00 -7.79 -6.83
N ALA A 228 16.99 -8.34 -6.18
CA ALA A 228 15.98 -9.19 -6.82
C ALA A 228 14.59 -8.95 -6.24
N SER A 229 13.58 -9.00 -7.09
CA SER A 229 12.19 -9.21 -6.66
C SER A 229 11.82 -10.66 -6.90
N TYR A 230 11.05 -11.26 -5.99
CA TYR A 230 10.69 -12.67 -6.13
C TYR A 230 9.28 -12.98 -5.62
N LEU A 231 8.78 -14.08 -6.09
CA LEU A 231 7.59 -14.78 -5.61
C LEU A 231 7.91 -16.27 -5.65
N PHE A 232 7.92 -16.93 -4.50
CA PHE A 232 8.10 -18.35 -4.44
C PHE A 232 7.19 -19.03 -3.42
N PHE A 233 7.00 -20.32 -3.62
CA PHE A 233 6.30 -21.24 -2.75
C PHE A 233 7.30 -22.22 -2.18
N GLU A 234 7.20 -22.53 -0.91
CA GLU A 234 7.86 -23.66 -0.26
C GLU A 234 6.79 -24.68 0.08
N ASP A 235 6.91 -25.88 -0.50
CA ASP A 235 5.92 -26.96 -0.37
C ASP A 235 6.39 -28.06 0.61
N LYS A 236 7.42 -27.80 1.40
CA LYS A 236 7.88 -28.73 2.42
C LYS A 236 6.86 -28.82 3.54
N MET A 237 6.34 -30.02 3.80
CA MET A 237 5.32 -30.26 4.81
C MET A 237 5.74 -29.79 6.20
N GLY A 238 4.96 -28.88 6.78
CA GLY A 238 5.19 -28.23 8.07
C GLY A 238 6.01 -26.94 8.00
N ASP A 239 6.60 -26.62 6.84
CA ASP A 239 7.36 -25.40 6.58
C ASP A 239 6.78 -24.64 5.36
N GLU A 240 5.52 -24.90 4.98
CA GLU A 240 4.88 -24.32 3.81
C GLU A 240 4.88 -22.79 3.89
N LEU A 241 5.27 -22.14 2.80
CA LEU A 241 5.42 -20.68 2.75
C LEU A 241 5.08 -20.14 1.35
N LEU A 242 4.37 -19.05 1.30
CA LEU A 242 4.33 -18.14 0.16
C LEU A 242 5.11 -16.88 0.52
N ASP A 243 6.23 -16.63 -0.12
CA ASP A 243 7.06 -15.44 0.09
C ASP A 243 7.05 -14.52 -1.13
N MET A 244 6.82 -13.25 -0.90
CA MET A 244 6.75 -12.21 -1.90
C MET A 244 7.61 -11.03 -1.49
N HIS A 245 8.60 -10.70 -2.31
CA HIS A 245 9.55 -9.61 -2.06
C HIS A 245 9.61 -8.66 -3.25
N ALA A 246 9.65 -7.36 -2.96
CA ALA A 246 9.91 -6.31 -3.92
C ALA A 246 11.19 -5.58 -3.53
N GLU A 247 12.19 -5.58 -4.40
CA GLU A 247 13.50 -4.94 -4.18
C GLU A 247 13.40 -3.44 -3.84
N LYS A 248 12.37 -2.75 -4.33
CA LYS A 248 12.21 -1.32 -4.07
C LYS A 248 10.77 -0.96 -3.71
N ASN A 249 9.86 -1.02 -4.63
CA ASN A 249 8.48 -0.57 -4.46
C ASN A 249 7.51 -1.69 -4.82
N MET A 250 6.43 -1.79 -4.06
CA MET A 250 5.32 -2.71 -4.33
C MET A 250 4.02 -1.90 -4.40
N ASN A 251 3.28 -2.02 -5.50
CA ASN A 251 1.97 -1.42 -5.68
C ASN A 251 0.92 -2.53 -5.84
N ILE A 252 -0.14 -2.43 -5.07
CA ILE A 252 -1.29 -3.32 -5.17
C ILE A 252 -2.52 -2.45 -5.43
N SER A 253 -3.21 -2.68 -6.55
CA SER A 253 -4.46 -2.02 -6.91
C SER A 253 -5.54 -3.06 -7.09
N VAL A 254 -6.72 -2.81 -6.51
CA VAL A 254 -7.89 -3.69 -6.58
C VAL A 254 -9.09 -2.84 -6.94
N GLU A 255 -9.72 -3.14 -8.07
CA GLU A 255 -10.82 -2.33 -8.63
C GLU A 255 -12.13 -2.45 -7.83
N ASN A 256 -12.31 -3.50 -7.07
CA ASN A 256 -13.51 -3.74 -6.27
C ASN A 256 -13.13 -4.13 -4.85
N ASP A 257 -13.22 -5.38 -4.45
CA ASP A 257 -13.08 -5.81 -3.07
C ASP A 257 -11.75 -6.52 -2.81
N LYS A 258 -11.16 -6.28 -1.66
CA LYS A 258 -10.03 -7.04 -1.14
C LYS A 258 -10.37 -7.66 0.21
N THR A 259 -10.34 -8.99 0.28
CA THR A 259 -10.53 -9.74 1.52
C THR A 259 -9.22 -10.38 1.97
N VAL A 260 -8.91 -10.28 3.26
CA VAL A 260 -7.75 -10.94 3.87
C VAL A 260 -8.22 -11.69 5.11
N THR A 261 -8.03 -13.01 5.12
CA THR A 261 -8.33 -13.88 6.27
C THR A 261 -7.03 -14.53 6.75
N ILE A 262 -6.77 -14.47 8.04
CA ILE A 262 -5.56 -15.02 8.66
C ILE A 262 -5.97 -15.76 9.93
N ASP A 263 -5.80 -17.07 9.95
CA ASP A 263 -6.17 -17.91 11.09
C ASP A 263 -5.18 -17.77 12.26
N GLY A 264 -3.96 -17.44 11.98
CA GLY A 264 -2.90 -17.22 12.96
C GLY A 264 -2.67 -15.74 13.27
N SER A 265 -1.44 -15.29 13.18
CA SER A 265 -1.02 -13.94 13.56
C SER A 265 -0.67 -13.09 12.34
N ARG A 266 -0.92 -11.80 12.43
CA ARG A 266 -0.45 -10.80 11.47
C ARG A 266 0.55 -9.87 12.13
N THR A 267 1.72 -9.72 11.52
CA THR A 267 2.72 -8.70 11.88
C THR A 267 2.88 -7.69 10.74
N THR A 268 2.91 -6.41 11.09
CA THR A 268 3.17 -5.34 10.11
C THR A 268 4.26 -4.43 10.68
N THR A 269 5.35 -4.27 9.96
CA THR A 269 6.44 -3.37 10.33
C THR A 269 6.65 -2.33 9.25
N ILE A 270 6.60 -1.05 9.62
CA ILE A 270 6.74 0.07 8.70
C ILE A 270 7.86 0.96 9.22
N GLY A 271 8.93 1.10 8.44
CA GLY A 271 10.13 1.82 8.85
C GLY A 271 10.03 3.35 8.76
N ARG A 272 9.02 3.89 8.08
CA ARG A 272 8.83 5.33 7.91
C ARG A 272 7.40 5.74 8.20
N GLU A 273 6.60 6.02 7.20
CA GLU A 273 5.25 6.58 7.31
C GLU A 273 4.20 5.55 6.92
N GLN A 274 3.09 5.55 7.63
CA GLN A 274 1.87 4.85 7.25
C GLN A 274 0.76 5.88 7.08
N LYS A 275 0.04 5.80 5.97
CA LYS A 275 -1.19 6.55 5.73
C LYS A 275 -2.31 5.58 5.39
N ASP A 276 -3.36 5.59 6.19
CA ASP A 276 -4.60 4.87 5.92
C ASP A 276 -5.71 5.91 5.66
N GLU A 277 -6.39 5.79 4.54
CA GLU A 277 -7.48 6.69 4.16
C GLU A 277 -8.71 5.84 3.79
N VAL A 278 -9.80 6.03 4.52
CA VAL A 278 -11.06 5.34 4.33
C VAL A 278 -12.14 6.39 4.11
N THR A 279 -12.72 6.44 2.93
CA THR A 279 -13.76 7.43 2.58
C THR A 279 -15.12 7.09 3.19
N GLY A 280 -15.38 5.81 3.42
CA GLY A 280 -16.61 5.32 4.04
C GLY A 280 -16.41 4.92 5.50
N ASP A 281 -17.24 4.03 5.99
CA ASP A 281 -17.20 3.55 7.36
C ASP A 281 -16.00 2.63 7.62
N ALA A 282 -15.34 2.77 8.76
CA ALA A 282 -14.30 1.87 9.24
C ALA A 282 -14.71 1.24 10.58
N SER A 283 -14.67 -0.08 10.67
CA SER A 283 -15.00 -0.82 11.89
C SER A 283 -13.82 -1.66 12.35
N PHE A 284 -13.47 -1.55 13.62
CA PHE A 284 -12.39 -2.31 14.26
C PHE A 284 -12.93 -3.06 15.46
N HIS A 285 -12.83 -4.38 15.45
CA HIS A 285 -13.23 -5.25 16.56
C HIS A 285 -12.01 -5.98 17.13
N TYR A 286 -11.76 -5.82 18.43
CA TYR A 286 -10.68 -6.49 19.15
C TYR A 286 -11.27 -7.39 20.23
N GLY A 287 -11.18 -8.71 20.07
CA GLY A 287 -11.72 -9.68 21.01
C GLY A 287 -11.01 -9.73 22.37
N LYS A 288 -9.82 -9.16 22.46
CA LYS A 288 -9.02 -9.09 23.70
C LYS A 288 -8.43 -7.68 23.88
N THR A 289 -7.16 -7.59 24.15
CA THR A 289 -6.46 -6.34 24.47
C THR A 289 -6.00 -5.63 23.20
N ARG A 290 -6.22 -4.34 23.13
CA ARG A 290 -5.55 -3.44 22.21
C ARG A 290 -4.56 -2.57 22.98
N THR A 291 -3.31 -2.57 22.59
CA THR A 291 -2.28 -1.66 23.12
C THR A 291 -1.84 -0.70 22.04
N THR A 292 -1.81 0.58 22.36
CA THR A 292 -1.29 1.63 21.47
C THR A 292 -0.20 2.39 22.21
N THR A 293 0.99 2.48 21.63
CA THR A 293 2.09 3.27 22.18
C THR A 293 2.52 4.29 21.16
N VAL A 294 2.42 5.57 21.51
CA VAL A 294 2.88 6.69 20.70
C VAL A 294 4.01 7.37 21.47
N LYS A 295 5.21 7.41 20.88
CA LYS A 295 6.38 7.97 21.56
C LYS A 295 6.38 9.48 21.61
N ASP A 296 5.77 10.12 20.64
CA ASP A 296 5.76 11.56 20.49
C ASP A 296 4.34 12.12 20.76
N PHE A 297 3.51 12.26 19.79
CA PHE A 297 2.23 12.96 19.92
C PHE A 297 1.11 12.24 19.15
N GLU A 298 -0.02 12.00 19.79
CA GLU A 298 -1.24 11.51 19.15
C GLU A 298 -2.26 12.66 18.99
N LYS A 299 -2.73 12.88 17.78
CA LYS A 299 -3.79 13.83 17.47
C LYS A 299 -5.04 13.10 16.97
N LYS A 300 -6.17 13.36 17.60
CA LYS A 300 -7.49 12.90 17.15
C LYS A 300 -8.37 14.09 16.85
N THR A 301 -9.05 14.08 15.72
CA THR A 301 -10.03 15.10 15.35
C THR A 301 -11.33 14.43 14.94
N PHE A 302 -12.43 14.82 15.56
CA PHE A 302 -13.78 14.34 15.26
C PHE A 302 -14.62 15.54 14.87
N GLU A 303 -15.05 15.63 13.62
CA GLU A 303 -15.80 16.79 13.13
C GLU A 303 -17.26 16.79 13.60
N ASN A 304 -17.85 15.62 13.76
CA ASN A 304 -19.26 15.45 14.10
C ASN A 304 -19.51 14.84 15.50
N GLY A 305 -18.45 14.63 16.27
CA GLY A 305 -18.54 14.13 17.65
C GLY A 305 -17.83 12.82 17.89
N GLU A 306 -17.64 12.48 19.16
CA GLU A 306 -17.07 11.25 19.65
C GLU A 306 -18.02 10.63 20.68
N HIS A 307 -18.30 9.33 20.56
CA HIS A 307 -19.04 8.58 21.55
C HIS A 307 -18.18 7.47 22.14
N ILE A 308 -17.94 7.51 23.46
CA ILE A 308 -17.14 6.53 24.17
C ILE A 308 -18.01 5.83 25.22
N THR A 309 -18.15 4.50 25.13
CA THR A 309 -18.77 3.67 26.14
C THR A 309 -17.73 2.77 26.80
N VAL A 310 -17.58 2.85 28.11
CA VAL A 310 -16.65 2.02 28.91
C VAL A 310 -17.42 1.24 29.95
N GLN A 311 -17.47 -0.10 29.82
CA GLN A 311 -18.31 -0.95 30.71
C GLN A 311 -17.73 -1.12 32.12
N LYS A 312 -16.41 -1.12 32.29
CA LYS A 312 -15.81 -1.46 33.61
C LYS A 312 -15.00 -0.36 34.27
N GLY A 313 -14.55 0.63 33.54
CA GLY A 313 -13.78 1.71 34.10
C GLY A 313 -12.77 2.32 33.12
N ARG A 314 -12.40 3.56 33.38
CA ARG A 314 -11.41 4.31 32.63
C ARG A 314 -10.39 4.90 33.59
N THR A 315 -9.10 4.70 33.32
CA THR A 315 -8.03 5.34 34.07
C THR A 315 -7.24 6.23 33.10
N THR A 316 -6.96 7.46 33.50
CA THR A 316 -6.12 8.40 32.75
C THR A 316 -5.00 8.87 33.68
N ASN A 317 -3.76 8.62 33.31
CA ASN A 317 -2.58 9.08 34.03
C ASN A 317 -1.82 10.10 33.19
N ILE A 318 -1.63 11.30 33.72
CA ILE A 318 -0.82 12.37 33.11
C ILE A 318 0.35 12.62 34.06
N ASN A 319 1.50 12.02 33.75
CA ASN A 319 2.66 12.05 34.66
C ASN A 319 3.36 13.40 34.65
N SER A 320 3.24 14.16 33.58
CA SER A 320 3.79 15.52 33.46
C SER A 320 2.95 16.35 32.48
N GLY A 321 2.96 17.68 32.68
CA GLY A 321 2.21 18.58 31.82
C GLY A 321 0.83 18.93 32.37
N ARG A 322 -0.09 19.31 31.54
CA ARG A 322 -1.44 19.79 31.92
C ARG A 322 -2.50 19.01 31.15
N ASP A 323 -3.56 18.61 31.85
CA ASP A 323 -4.82 18.28 31.21
C ASP A 323 -5.60 19.58 30.91
N ARG A 324 -6.00 19.80 29.67
CA ARG A 324 -6.77 20.97 29.25
C ARG A 324 -8.03 20.51 28.53
N VAL A 325 -9.17 20.89 29.05
CA VAL A 325 -10.48 20.64 28.43
C VAL A 325 -11.12 21.99 28.10
N ASN A 326 -11.32 22.27 26.82
CA ASN A 326 -12.03 23.46 26.32
C ASN A 326 -13.37 23.01 25.75
N ILE A 327 -14.48 23.54 26.27
CA ILE A 327 -15.83 23.18 25.85
C ILE A 327 -16.58 24.47 25.58
N MET A 328 -17.09 24.66 24.36
CA MET A 328 -17.77 25.91 23.98
C MET A 328 -19.22 25.96 24.43
N GLU A 329 -19.94 24.86 24.43
CA GLU A 329 -21.40 24.88 24.66
C GLU A 329 -21.83 24.34 26.02
N GLY A 330 -21.05 23.51 26.67
CA GLY A 330 -21.38 23.04 28.01
C GLY A 330 -20.86 21.62 28.31
N ARG A 331 -20.86 21.27 29.60
CA ARG A 331 -20.45 19.95 30.10
C ARG A 331 -21.48 19.45 31.12
N THR A 332 -21.96 18.25 30.92
CA THR A 332 -22.78 17.58 31.92
C THR A 332 -22.01 16.35 32.46
N THR A 333 -21.97 16.21 33.79
CA THR A 333 -21.38 15.05 34.46
C THR A 333 -22.43 14.45 35.37
N THR A 334 -22.75 13.17 35.18
CA THR A 334 -23.69 12.42 36.03
C THR A 334 -22.99 11.22 36.65
N ILE A 335 -22.99 11.13 37.99
CA ILE A 335 -22.45 10.00 38.74
C ILE A 335 -23.62 9.36 39.49
N SER A 336 -24.10 8.21 39.00
CA SER A 336 -25.31 7.56 39.55
C SER A 336 -25.06 6.81 40.87
N LYS A 337 -23.84 6.28 41.07
CA LYS A 337 -23.44 5.58 42.31
C LYS A 337 -21.95 5.85 42.58
N GLY A 338 -21.59 5.89 43.85
CA GLY A 338 -20.24 6.23 44.27
C GLY A 338 -20.11 7.70 44.61
N GLY A 339 -19.00 8.28 44.33
CA GLY A 339 -18.70 9.68 44.57
C GLY A 339 -17.73 10.25 43.56
N ASP A 340 -17.58 11.56 43.54
CA ASP A 340 -16.53 12.28 42.84
C ASP A 340 -15.51 12.75 43.89
N VAL A 341 -14.25 12.41 43.70
CA VAL A 341 -13.17 12.78 44.63
C VAL A 341 -12.13 13.58 43.83
N LEU A 342 -11.95 14.83 44.20
CA LEU A 342 -10.87 15.68 43.72
C LEU A 342 -9.82 15.81 44.84
N HIS A 343 -8.62 15.30 44.64
CA HIS A 343 -7.48 15.44 45.53
C HIS A 343 -6.36 16.22 44.81
N ILE A 344 -5.95 17.35 45.43
CA ILE A 344 -4.89 18.22 44.91
C ILE A 344 -3.81 18.28 46.00
N GLU A 345 -2.68 17.63 45.78
CA GLU A 345 -1.59 17.59 46.76
C GLU A 345 -0.87 18.93 46.89
N SER A 346 -0.72 19.65 45.82
CA SER A 346 -0.08 20.97 45.81
C SER A 346 -0.70 21.86 44.73
N GLY A 347 -0.64 23.16 44.90
CA GLY A 347 -1.26 24.14 44.02
C GLY A 347 -2.62 24.59 44.56
N GLY A 348 -3.61 24.74 43.76
CA GLY A 348 -4.91 25.23 44.16
C GLY A 348 -6.02 24.87 43.17
N LEU A 349 -7.25 24.94 43.66
CA LEU A 349 -8.48 24.84 42.85
C LEU A 349 -9.02 26.24 42.64
N LYS A 350 -9.18 26.67 41.38
CA LYS A 350 -9.81 27.91 41.03
C LYS A 350 -11.03 27.68 40.15
N HIS A 351 -12.20 28.10 40.62
CA HIS A 351 -13.41 28.21 39.79
C HIS A 351 -13.67 29.67 39.46
N THR A 352 -13.81 29.99 38.16
CA THR A 352 -14.19 31.34 37.72
C THR A 352 -15.41 31.19 36.82
N ILE A 353 -16.46 31.91 37.14
CA ILE A 353 -17.68 32.03 36.34
C ILE A 353 -17.82 33.51 36.01
N ASP A 354 -17.60 33.84 34.74
CA ASP A 354 -17.64 35.26 34.30
C ASP A 354 -19.06 35.77 34.20
N SER A 355 -20.00 34.89 33.86
CA SER A 355 -21.44 35.21 33.86
C SER A 355 -22.25 33.95 34.16
N GLY A 356 -23.34 34.08 34.91
CA GLY A 356 -24.18 32.97 35.34
C GLY A 356 -24.01 32.59 36.82
N ASP A 357 -24.57 31.49 37.23
CA ASP A 357 -24.69 31.10 38.64
C ASP A 357 -23.85 29.87 38.97
N LEU A 358 -23.36 29.77 40.19
CA LEU A 358 -22.88 28.53 40.78
C LEU A 358 -23.98 27.99 41.73
N ASN A 359 -24.68 26.96 41.31
CA ASN A 359 -25.71 26.31 42.14
C ASN A 359 -25.18 25.00 42.71
N VAL A 360 -25.19 24.86 44.02
CA VAL A 360 -24.87 23.62 44.74
C VAL A 360 -26.10 23.16 45.52
N THR A 361 -26.65 22.00 45.17
CA THR A 361 -27.82 21.43 45.86
C THR A 361 -27.44 20.06 46.41
N ILE A 362 -27.63 19.87 47.72
CA ILE A 362 -27.47 18.60 48.42
C ILE A 362 -28.85 18.22 48.98
N SER A 363 -29.52 17.28 48.30
CA SER A 363 -30.87 16.86 48.70
C SER A 363 -30.91 16.09 50.01
N SER A 364 -29.85 15.34 50.30
CA SER A 364 -29.67 14.67 51.60
C SER A 364 -28.18 14.50 51.85
N GLY A 365 -27.73 14.78 53.06
CA GLY A 365 -26.33 14.67 53.42
C GLY A 365 -25.75 15.93 54.01
N LYS A 366 -24.47 16.11 53.97
CA LYS A 366 -23.73 17.18 54.63
C LYS A 366 -22.76 17.87 53.67
N TRP A 367 -22.76 19.18 53.67
CA TRP A 367 -21.65 19.93 53.08
C TRP A 367 -20.66 20.30 54.17
N THR A 368 -19.40 19.91 54.01
CA THR A 368 -18.33 20.23 54.96
C THR A 368 -17.21 20.94 54.20
N GLN A 369 -16.80 22.09 54.71
CA GLN A 369 -15.60 22.79 54.28
C GLN A 369 -14.66 22.91 55.49
N THR A 370 -13.46 22.36 55.38
CA THR A 370 -12.43 22.40 56.45
C THR A 370 -11.18 23.07 55.90
N ILE A 371 -10.71 24.09 56.56
CA ILE A 371 -9.47 24.79 56.27
C ILE A 371 -8.59 24.70 57.52
N THR A 372 -7.50 23.96 57.44
CA THR A 372 -6.61 23.70 58.60
C THR A 372 -5.58 24.80 58.84
N GLY A 373 -5.28 25.59 57.82
CA GLY A 373 -4.36 26.73 57.94
C GLY A 373 -4.63 27.74 56.82
N GLY A 374 -5.24 28.84 57.17
CA GLY A 374 -5.64 29.86 56.20
C GLY A 374 -6.99 30.50 56.55
N GLU A 375 -7.56 31.23 55.66
CA GLU A 375 -8.81 31.95 55.87
C GLU A 375 -9.89 31.55 54.87
N THR A 376 -11.15 31.77 55.21
CA THR A 376 -12.28 31.71 54.27
C THR A 376 -12.73 33.12 54.04
N LEU A 377 -12.68 33.60 52.81
CA LEU A 377 -13.19 34.89 52.38
C LEU A 377 -14.42 34.71 51.51
N ILE A 378 -15.55 35.23 51.93
CA ILE A 378 -16.79 35.30 51.13
C ILE A 378 -17.13 36.77 50.89
N THR A 379 -17.14 37.21 49.64
CA THR A 379 -17.39 38.57 49.27
C THR A 379 -18.50 38.64 48.24
N SER A 380 -19.44 39.55 48.42
CA SER A 380 -20.48 39.85 47.44
C SER A 380 -20.67 41.38 47.39
N PRO A 381 -20.75 41.98 46.22
CA PRO A 381 -21.06 43.39 46.09
C PRO A 381 -22.52 43.74 46.38
N GLN A 382 -23.38 42.72 46.42
CA GLN A 382 -24.83 42.94 46.67
C GLN A 382 -25.28 42.33 48.00
N LYS A 383 -25.53 41.04 48.08
CA LYS A 383 -26.13 40.42 49.24
C LYS A 383 -25.55 39.03 49.48
N ILE A 384 -25.27 38.70 50.70
CA ILE A 384 -24.99 37.37 51.17
C ILE A 384 -26.17 36.93 52.08
N THR A 385 -26.82 35.85 51.73
CA THR A 385 -27.93 35.31 52.56
C THR A 385 -27.52 33.93 53.07
N ILE A 386 -27.60 33.74 54.35
CA ILE A 386 -27.46 32.44 55.01
C ILE A 386 -28.76 32.15 55.73
N HIS A 387 -29.40 31.04 55.45
CA HIS A 387 -30.66 30.64 56.00
C HIS A 387 -30.59 29.19 56.53
N SER A 388 -31.15 28.93 57.66
CA SER A 388 -31.33 27.60 58.24
C SER A 388 -32.70 27.56 58.92
N ASP A 389 -33.46 26.48 58.72
CA ASP A 389 -34.75 26.27 59.35
C ASP A 389 -34.59 25.79 60.81
N SER A 390 -33.36 25.39 61.20
CA SER A 390 -33.14 24.92 62.62
C SER A 390 -32.14 25.80 63.36
N GLU A 391 -30.86 25.78 62.97
CA GLU A 391 -29.83 26.44 63.77
C GLU A 391 -28.66 26.87 62.81
N ILE A 392 -28.10 28.03 63.05
CA ILE A 392 -26.83 28.53 62.53
C ILE A 392 -25.91 28.64 63.75
N ASN A 393 -24.96 27.72 63.86
CA ASN A 393 -23.99 27.76 64.96
C ASN A 393 -22.66 28.29 64.47
N LEU A 394 -22.12 29.30 65.12
CA LEU A 394 -20.86 29.98 64.82
C LEU A 394 -19.99 29.90 66.05
N ASP A 395 -19.00 29.06 66.06
CA ASP A 395 -18.06 28.85 67.18
C ASP A 395 -16.69 29.46 66.79
N THR A 396 -16.32 30.54 67.49
CA THR A 396 -15.06 31.24 67.27
C THR A 396 -14.66 31.99 68.52
N PRO A 397 -13.37 32.10 68.88
CA PRO A 397 -12.92 32.87 70.02
C PRO A 397 -13.03 34.38 69.79
N TYR A 398 -13.07 34.87 68.59
CA TYR A 398 -13.18 36.31 68.29
C TYR A 398 -14.14 36.61 67.13
N TRP A 399 -14.95 37.64 67.33
CA TRP A 399 -15.83 38.23 66.32
C TRP A 399 -15.50 39.66 66.09
N VAL A 400 -15.29 40.03 64.86
CA VAL A 400 -15.12 41.40 64.41
C VAL A 400 -16.15 41.71 63.36
N THR A 401 -16.98 42.71 63.58
CA THR A 401 -17.93 43.18 62.55
C THR A 401 -17.69 44.63 62.27
N ASN A 402 -17.46 44.94 61.00
CA ASN A 402 -17.41 46.31 60.54
C ASN A 402 -18.56 46.53 59.58
N ALA A 403 -19.58 47.29 59.98
CA ALA A 403 -20.69 47.67 59.15
C ALA A 403 -20.59 49.12 58.79
N HIS A 404 -20.59 49.44 57.52
CA HIS A 404 -20.64 50.78 56.98
C HIS A 404 -21.99 50.98 56.28
N GLY A 405 -22.84 51.86 56.79
CA GLY A 405 -24.15 52.16 56.23
C GLY A 405 -25.32 51.77 57.08
N HIS A 406 -26.50 51.59 56.48
CA HIS A 406 -27.76 51.32 57.16
C HIS A 406 -27.88 49.85 57.54
N GLN A 407 -28.31 49.57 58.78
CA GLN A 407 -28.50 48.21 59.28
C GLN A 407 -29.93 48.04 59.77
N GLU A 408 -30.68 47.11 59.24
CA GLU A 408 -31.99 46.67 59.75
C GLU A 408 -31.88 45.26 60.35
N SER A 409 -32.46 45.08 61.54
CA SER A 409 -32.56 43.77 62.17
C SER A 409 -33.98 43.50 62.66
N TYR A 410 -34.51 42.38 62.22
CA TYR A 410 -35.79 41.86 62.67
C TYR A 410 -35.56 40.60 63.49
N VAL A 411 -35.85 40.62 64.76
CA VAL A 411 -35.68 39.47 65.63
C VAL A 411 -37.03 39.00 66.12
N GLY A 412 -37.46 37.89 65.66
CA GLY A 412 -38.67 37.22 66.14
C GLY A 412 -38.44 36.23 67.28
N ILE A 413 -37.22 36.07 67.77
CA ILE A 413 -36.84 35.08 68.79
C ILE A 413 -35.90 35.68 69.80
N SER A 414 -36.07 35.32 71.09
CA SER A 414 -35.14 35.72 72.15
C SER A 414 -33.77 35.07 71.95
N LEU A 415 -32.74 35.87 71.76
CA LEU A 415 -31.36 35.41 71.66
C LEU A 415 -30.69 35.50 73.03
N GLY A 416 -30.20 34.36 73.51
CA GLY A 416 -29.33 34.34 74.69
C GLY A 416 -27.89 34.45 74.27
N VAL A 417 -27.18 35.51 74.58
CA VAL A 417 -25.74 35.64 74.31
C VAL A 417 -25.00 35.62 75.64
N THR A 418 -24.15 34.62 75.82
CA THR A 418 -23.33 34.53 77.04
C THR A 418 -21.92 35.04 76.66
N PHE A 419 -21.58 36.15 77.28
CA PHE A 419 -20.24 36.77 77.09
C PHE A 419 -19.59 36.93 78.47
N PHE A 420 -18.47 36.29 78.70
CA PHE A 420 -17.79 36.25 80.00
C PHE A 420 -18.68 35.90 81.19
N GLY A 421 -19.58 34.91 81.07
CA GLY A 421 -20.44 34.47 82.11
C GLY A 421 -21.66 35.37 82.36
N LEU A 422 -21.93 36.30 81.48
CA LEU A 422 -23.12 37.18 81.52
C LEU A 422 -24.20 36.64 80.58
N ASP A 423 -25.32 36.23 81.06
CA ASP A 423 -26.50 35.82 80.30
C ASP A 423 -27.43 37.00 80.02
N ILE A 424 -27.51 37.47 78.83
CA ILE A 424 -28.44 38.50 78.39
C ILE A 424 -29.58 37.86 77.61
N LYS A 425 -30.76 37.79 78.18
CA LYS A 425 -31.97 37.26 77.52
C LYS A 425 -32.81 38.44 77.01
N MET A 426 -32.90 38.57 75.68
CA MET A 426 -33.78 39.55 75.06
C MET A 426 -35.04 38.88 74.49
N ALA A 427 -36.17 39.30 74.94
CA ALA A 427 -37.45 38.61 74.66
C ALA A 427 -38.17 39.08 73.39
N SER A 428 -37.77 40.04 72.66
CA SER A 428 -38.09 40.54 71.34
C SER A 428 -37.81 42.05 71.27
N VAL A 429 -36.90 42.43 70.38
CA VAL A 429 -36.64 43.85 70.14
C VAL A 429 -36.82 44.10 68.64
N SER A 430 -37.77 44.94 68.31
CA SER A 430 -37.89 45.42 66.88
C SER A 430 -37.31 46.82 66.81
N PHE A 431 -36.44 47.01 65.88
CA PHE A 431 -35.79 48.28 65.60
C PHE A 431 -36.30 48.88 64.27
N THR A 432 -36.71 50.11 64.28
CA THR A 432 -37.02 50.89 63.06
C THR A 432 -35.90 51.83 62.80
N PRO A 433 -35.42 51.87 61.57
CA PRO A 433 -34.12 52.49 61.21
C PRO A 433 -34.03 53.99 61.39
N THR A 434 -35.11 54.69 61.47
CA THR A 434 -35.12 56.15 61.30
C THR A 434 -35.00 56.95 62.62
N SER A 435 -34.86 56.36 63.76
CA SER A 435 -34.94 57.12 65.03
C SER A 435 -34.00 56.66 66.13
N PHE A 436 -32.96 55.91 65.81
CA PHE A 436 -32.13 55.34 66.89
C PHE A 436 -30.70 55.90 66.89
N GLY A 437 -30.43 56.70 67.86
CA GLY A 437 -29.10 57.18 68.21
C GLY A 437 -28.72 56.68 69.58
N MET A 438 -27.67 55.91 69.69
CA MET A 438 -27.08 55.51 70.95
C MET A 438 -25.83 56.29 71.23
N THR A 439 -25.77 56.95 72.36
CA THR A 439 -24.66 57.77 72.79
C THR A 439 -23.78 57.18 73.89
N GLY A 440 -24.08 55.99 74.36
CA GLY A 440 -23.27 55.30 75.35
C GLY A 440 -24.07 54.33 76.22
N ILE A 441 -23.45 53.25 76.70
CA ILE A 441 -24.00 52.38 77.71
C ILE A 441 -23.16 52.51 78.98
N LYS A 442 -23.81 52.86 80.10
CA LYS A 442 -23.18 52.82 81.37
C LYS A 442 -23.69 51.59 82.15
N MET A 443 -22.80 50.71 82.52
CA MET A 443 -23.13 49.55 83.32
C MET A 443 -22.72 49.78 84.79
N GLU A 444 -23.67 49.67 85.70
CA GLU A 444 -23.41 49.72 87.13
C GLU A 444 -23.67 48.35 87.81
N ASN A 445 -22.92 48.06 88.82
CA ASN A 445 -23.01 46.81 89.53
C ASN A 445 -24.39 46.64 90.19
N ASN A 446 -25.18 45.72 89.79
CA ASN A 446 -26.43 45.14 90.18
C ASN A 446 -27.55 46.10 90.69
N PRO A 447 -28.67 46.25 90.04
CA PRO A 447 -29.07 45.82 88.69
C PRO A 447 -28.54 46.81 87.61
N VAL A 448 -28.25 46.31 86.41
CA VAL A 448 -27.77 47.11 85.27
C VAL A 448 -28.94 47.84 84.66
N THR A 449 -28.83 49.17 84.55
CA THR A 449 -29.76 49.99 83.80
C THR A 449 -29.06 50.55 82.60
N ILE A 450 -29.51 50.19 81.45
CA ILE A 450 -28.99 50.75 80.16
C ILE A 450 -29.84 51.95 79.79
N HIS A 451 -29.25 53.14 79.70
CA HIS A 451 -29.89 54.35 79.23
C HIS A 451 -29.68 54.47 77.70
N VAL A 452 -30.75 54.54 76.99
CA VAL A 452 -30.78 54.78 75.57
C VAL A 452 -31.53 56.09 75.33
N ASP A 453 -31.02 56.97 74.59
CA ASP A 453 -31.58 58.27 74.32
C ASP A 453 -33.01 58.31 73.77
N ASN A 454 -33.66 57.25 73.56
CA ASN A 454 -35.06 57.09 73.13
C ASN A 454 -35.96 56.50 74.21
N GLY A 455 -35.62 56.64 75.41
CA GLY A 455 -36.50 56.32 76.54
C GLY A 455 -36.39 54.89 77.05
N ILE A 456 -35.49 54.11 76.66
CA ILE A 456 -35.26 52.76 77.24
C ILE A 456 -34.01 52.81 78.13
N LYS A 457 -34.18 52.54 79.37
CA LYS A 457 -33.06 52.41 80.31
C LYS A 457 -32.91 50.97 80.71
N THR A 458 -31.76 50.42 80.48
CA THR A 458 -31.41 49.06 80.91
C THR A 458 -30.19 49.14 81.80
N ARG A 459 -30.25 48.55 82.97
CA ARG A 459 -29.14 48.45 83.93
C ARG A 459 -28.55 47.03 83.84
N VAL A 460 -27.24 46.94 83.61
CA VAL A 460 -26.46 45.71 83.72
C VAL A 460 -25.49 45.87 84.84
N ALA A 461 -25.49 44.92 85.71
CA ALA A 461 -24.71 44.96 86.93
C ALA A 461 -23.23 44.66 86.63
N GLY A 462 -22.36 45.56 87.07
CA GLY A 462 -20.97 45.25 87.28
C GLY A 462 -19.90 45.76 86.29
N CYS A 463 -20.26 46.38 85.17
CA CYS A 463 -19.26 46.94 84.21
C CYS A 463 -19.78 48.21 83.60
N GLU A 464 -18.90 49.20 83.42
CA GLU A 464 -19.13 50.42 82.67
C GLU A 464 -18.49 50.27 81.28
N PHE A 465 -19.25 50.44 80.18
CA PHE A 465 -18.78 50.35 78.84
C PHE A 465 -18.79 51.75 78.16
N ASP A 466 -17.63 52.22 77.78
CA ASP A 466 -17.49 53.53 77.19
C ASP A 466 -17.91 53.61 75.67
N SER A 467 -18.33 52.52 75.08
CA SER A 467 -18.92 52.56 73.77
C SER A 467 -19.95 51.48 73.49
N LEU A 468 -21.14 51.88 73.26
CA LEU A 468 -22.26 51.03 72.90
C LEU A 468 -22.15 50.45 71.45
N ALA A 469 -21.38 51.09 70.65
CA ALA A 469 -21.19 50.67 69.27
C ALA A 469 -20.66 49.24 69.16
N MET A 470 -19.83 48.80 70.12
CA MET A 470 -19.21 47.49 70.07
C MET A 470 -20.11 46.30 70.35
N SER A 471 -21.02 46.45 71.31
CA SER A 471 -21.91 45.37 71.75
C SER A 471 -23.10 45.16 70.79
N LEU A 472 -23.59 46.24 70.17
CA LEU A 472 -24.70 46.15 69.20
C LEU A 472 -24.25 45.72 67.80
N HIS A 473 -23.10 46.02 67.47
CA HIS A 473 -22.48 45.49 66.23
C HIS A 473 -22.28 43.95 66.35
N ALA A 474 -21.83 43.48 67.45
CA ALA A 474 -21.72 42.04 67.68
C ALA A 474 -23.09 41.36 67.56
N ALA A 475 -24.17 41.91 68.19
CA ALA A 475 -25.47 41.30 68.05
C ALA A 475 -26.12 41.34 66.71
N ALA A 476 -25.84 42.41 65.92
CA ALA A 476 -26.40 42.52 64.57
C ALA A 476 -25.74 41.63 63.51
N VAL A 477 -24.46 41.37 63.67
CA VAL A 477 -23.75 40.48 62.75
C VAL A 477 -24.10 39.02 62.94
N PHE A 478 -24.47 38.65 64.16
CA PHE A 478 -24.98 37.32 64.42
C PHE A 478 -26.30 36.98 63.73
N MET A 479 -27.03 37.96 63.25
CA MET A 479 -28.32 37.77 62.59
C MET A 479 -28.17 37.66 61.06
N PHE A 480 -26.96 37.89 60.48
CA PHE A 480 -26.75 37.95 59.07
C PHE A 480 -25.60 37.13 58.55
N ILE A 481 -24.98 36.28 59.38
CA ILE A 481 -23.96 35.33 58.86
C ILE A 481 -24.51 33.90 58.84
#